data_7fd971a09c429dfd72297cc9409a602f
#
_entry.id   7fd971a09c429dfd72297cc9409a602f
#
_cell.length_a   1.000
_cell.length_b   1.000
_cell.length_c   1.000
_cell.angle_alpha   90.00
_cell.angle_beta   90.00
_cell.angle_gamma   90.00
#
_symmetry.space_group_name_H-M   'P 1'
#
loop_
_entity.id
_entity.type
_entity.pdbx_description
1 polymer ?
#
loop_
_entity_poly.entity_id
_entity_poly.type
_entity_poly.pdbx_seq_one_letter_code
_entity_poly.pdbx_strand_id
1 'polypeptide(L)'
;MTETKTIQVLPPASPEDLALIADFEQAMWLEEGLSANTREAYARDLTDLARWRSTGPAQGDSLKNLTAVDVSRYISERLSGIRATSLNRKLSTLRRYFGWLIRQGQRMDDPCGQIKTARAPARFPKAPSEAQVEALLAAPPIDTPLGLRDKTMLELIYASGLRVSELIGLRMVNVSLTEGLVRVTGKGDKERLVPYGQEAGHWLTRYLQESRPLILGGRLADAVFVGQHGGAMTRQYFWQLIGRYARAAGIDFKLSPHGLRHAFATHLLNHGADLRAVQMLLGHADISTTQVYTHVARDRLKRIHAQHHPRA
;
A
#
# COMPACT_ATOMS: atom_id res chain seq x y z
N MET A 1 -13.95 -14.69 -31.52
CA MET A 1 -13.22 -13.58 -32.16
C MET A 1 -12.96 -12.53 -31.09
N THR A 2 -11.77 -12.48 -30.56
CA THR A 2 -11.32 -11.51 -29.54
C THR A 2 -10.89 -10.25 -30.26
N GLU A 3 -11.74 -9.22 -30.29
CA GLU A 3 -11.35 -7.90 -30.80
C GLU A 3 -10.23 -7.35 -29.91
N THR A 4 -9.04 -7.25 -30.51
CA THR A 4 -7.89 -6.57 -29.93
C THR A 4 -8.23 -5.08 -29.86
N LYS A 5 -8.63 -4.57 -28.68
CA LYS A 5 -8.83 -3.12 -28.48
C LYS A 5 -7.51 -2.41 -28.80
N THR A 6 -7.46 -1.78 -29.96
CA THR A 6 -6.36 -0.89 -30.32
C THR A 6 -6.23 0.20 -29.25
N ILE A 7 -5.09 0.26 -28.57
CA ILE A 7 -4.81 1.31 -27.57
C ILE A 7 -4.69 2.63 -28.34
N GLN A 8 -5.78 3.38 -28.40
CA GLN A 8 -5.78 4.70 -29.00
C GLN A 8 -4.89 5.63 -28.16
N VAL A 9 -3.79 6.09 -28.76
CA VAL A 9 -2.91 7.06 -28.10
C VAL A 9 -3.65 8.39 -28.03
N LEU A 10 -3.98 8.80 -26.81
CA LEU A 10 -4.67 10.06 -26.57
C LEU A 10 -3.70 11.24 -26.75
N PRO A 11 -4.19 12.39 -27.30
CA PRO A 11 -3.40 13.60 -27.36
C PRO A 11 -3.01 14.11 -25.97
N PRO A 12 -2.06 15.03 -25.83
CA PRO A 12 -1.73 15.65 -24.57
C PRO A 12 -2.94 16.43 -24.00
N ALA A 13 -3.01 16.54 -22.69
CA ALA A 13 -3.98 17.44 -22.04
C ALA A 13 -3.62 18.90 -22.33
N SER A 14 -4.63 19.79 -22.32
CA SER A 14 -4.41 21.23 -22.53
C SER A 14 -3.59 21.83 -21.38
N PRO A 15 -2.79 22.89 -21.63
CA PRO A 15 -2.09 23.61 -20.56
C PRO A 15 -3.03 24.14 -19.47
N GLU A 16 -4.24 24.59 -19.83
CA GLU A 16 -5.26 25.05 -18.88
C GLU A 16 -5.71 23.91 -17.94
N ASP A 17 -6.01 22.75 -18.49
CA ASP A 17 -6.41 21.58 -17.69
C ASP A 17 -5.28 21.11 -16.77
N LEU A 18 -4.03 21.12 -17.25
CA LEU A 18 -2.89 20.78 -16.41
C LEU A 18 -2.69 21.76 -15.26
N ALA A 19 -2.91 23.06 -15.49
CA ALA A 19 -2.87 24.07 -14.44
C ALA A 19 -3.97 23.84 -13.39
N LEU A 20 -5.22 23.58 -13.82
CA LEU A 20 -6.33 23.25 -12.92
C LEU A 20 -6.08 21.98 -12.09
N ILE A 21 -5.46 20.98 -12.70
CA ILE A 21 -5.08 19.75 -11.98
C ILE A 21 -4.00 20.04 -10.93
N ALA A 22 -3.03 20.88 -11.24
CA ALA A 22 -1.99 21.29 -10.30
C ALA A 22 -2.57 22.10 -9.11
N ASP A 23 -3.49 23.04 -9.39
CA ASP A 23 -4.19 23.81 -8.36
C ASP A 23 -5.01 22.90 -7.44
N PHE A 24 -5.74 21.94 -8.01
CA PHE A 24 -6.46 20.93 -7.24
C PHE A 24 -5.51 20.08 -6.39
N GLU A 25 -4.38 19.65 -6.94
CA GLU A 25 -3.38 18.87 -6.22
C GLU A 25 -2.80 19.64 -5.03
N GLN A 26 -2.52 20.93 -5.21
CA GLN A 26 -2.06 21.82 -4.17
C GLN A 26 -3.13 22.03 -3.07
N ALA A 27 -4.39 22.25 -3.47
CA ALA A 27 -5.50 22.40 -2.53
C ALA A 27 -5.68 21.12 -1.69
N MET A 28 -5.59 19.93 -2.30
CA MET A 28 -5.70 18.66 -1.58
C MET A 28 -4.57 18.46 -0.58
N TRP A 29 -3.41 19.02 -0.84
CA TRP A 29 -2.30 19.00 0.13
C TRP A 29 -2.54 19.99 1.28
N LEU A 30 -2.89 21.23 0.97
CA LEU A 30 -3.02 22.31 1.96
C LEU A 30 -4.27 22.14 2.85
N GLU A 31 -5.42 21.81 2.25
CA GLU A 31 -6.71 21.74 2.96
C GLU A 31 -6.93 20.39 3.66
N GLU A 32 -6.47 19.29 3.04
CA GLU A 32 -6.79 17.94 3.50
C GLU A 32 -5.57 17.11 3.92
N GLY A 33 -4.35 17.62 3.77
CA GLY A 33 -3.11 16.92 4.14
C GLY A 33 -2.92 15.61 3.39
N LEU A 34 -3.41 15.49 2.14
CA LEU A 34 -3.31 14.23 1.40
C LEU A 34 -1.87 13.88 1.04
N SER A 35 -1.54 12.59 1.19
CA SER A 35 -0.21 12.08 0.84
C SER A 35 0.13 12.28 -0.64
N ALA A 36 1.43 12.43 -0.96
CA ALA A 36 1.92 12.57 -2.33
C ALA A 36 1.37 11.46 -3.26
N ASN A 37 1.42 10.20 -2.84
CA ASN A 37 0.88 9.07 -3.63
C ASN A 37 -0.61 9.21 -3.96
N THR A 38 -1.42 9.77 -3.05
CA THR A 38 -2.86 9.99 -3.28
C THR A 38 -3.06 11.12 -4.28
N ARG A 39 -2.33 12.23 -4.12
CA ARG A 39 -2.39 13.39 -5.02
C ARG A 39 -1.95 13.01 -6.44
N GLU A 40 -0.83 12.32 -6.58
CA GLU A 40 -0.36 11.79 -7.88
C GLU A 40 -1.36 10.83 -8.54
N ALA A 41 -2.07 10.01 -7.74
CA ALA A 41 -3.10 9.15 -8.29
C ALA A 41 -4.30 9.95 -8.80
N TYR A 42 -4.68 11.01 -8.09
CA TYR A 42 -5.73 11.93 -8.53
C TYR A 42 -5.32 12.70 -9.79
N ALA A 43 -4.11 13.26 -9.80
CA ALA A 43 -3.57 13.96 -10.97
C ALA A 43 -3.55 13.06 -12.22
N ARG A 44 -3.12 11.80 -12.08
CA ARG A 44 -3.14 10.82 -13.20
C ARG A 44 -4.55 10.53 -13.70
N ASP A 45 -5.52 10.38 -12.79
CA ASP A 45 -6.92 10.10 -13.19
C ASP A 45 -7.53 11.31 -13.91
N LEU A 46 -7.27 12.53 -13.44
CA LEU A 46 -7.74 13.76 -14.08
C LEU A 46 -7.04 14.04 -15.42
N THR A 47 -5.74 13.78 -15.50
CA THR A 47 -4.99 13.87 -16.76
C THR A 47 -5.51 12.87 -17.80
N ASP A 48 -5.87 11.64 -17.42
CA ASP A 48 -6.50 10.66 -18.30
C ASP A 48 -7.85 11.18 -18.84
N LEU A 49 -8.67 11.82 -17.98
CA LEU A 49 -9.92 12.47 -18.37
C LEU A 49 -9.69 13.66 -19.33
N ALA A 50 -8.73 14.53 -19.01
CA ALA A 50 -8.39 15.68 -19.85
C ALA A 50 -7.93 15.25 -21.25
N ARG A 51 -7.07 14.25 -21.34
CA ARG A 51 -6.60 13.68 -22.60
C ARG A 51 -7.72 13.04 -23.41
N TRP A 52 -8.63 12.30 -22.77
CA TRP A 52 -9.80 11.74 -23.45
C TRP A 52 -10.68 12.84 -24.01
N ARG A 53 -10.93 13.88 -23.24
CA ARG A 53 -11.75 15.01 -23.67
C ARG A 53 -11.21 15.69 -24.94
N SER A 54 -9.90 15.78 -25.06
CA SER A 54 -9.25 16.39 -26.24
C SER A 54 -9.53 15.62 -27.55
N THR A 55 -10.13 14.41 -27.47
CA THR A 55 -10.51 13.61 -28.66
C THR A 55 -12.00 13.70 -29.05
N GLY A 56 -12.84 14.32 -28.22
CA GLY A 56 -14.30 14.33 -28.35
C GLY A 56 -14.90 15.63 -28.88
N PRO A 57 -16.23 15.65 -29.05
CA PRO A 57 -16.97 16.85 -29.48
C PRO A 57 -16.84 18.05 -28.52
N ALA A 58 -16.44 17.84 -27.28
CA ALA A 58 -16.12 18.89 -26.31
C ALA A 58 -14.65 19.40 -26.44
N GLN A 59 -14.02 19.23 -27.60
CA GLN A 59 -12.69 19.73 -27.91
C GLN A 59 -12.66 21.26 -27.79
N GLY A 60 -11.77 21.78 -26.93
CA GLY A 60 -11.63 23.22 -26.69
C GLY A 60 -12.19 23.71 -25.35
N ASP A 61 -13.07 22.96 -24.67
CA ASP A 61 -13.57 23.32 -23.34
C ASP A 61 -12.59 22.89 -22.20
N SER A 62 -12.63 23.55 -21.06
CA SER A 62 -11.85 23.16 -19.87
C SER A 62 -12.53 22.03 -19.10
N LEU A 63 -11.73 21.24 -18.34
CA LEU A 63 -12.22 20.19 -17.41
C LEU A 63 -13.33 20.70 -16.48
N LYS A 64 -13.29 21.98 -16.11
CA LYS A 64 -14.30 22.60 -15.25
C LYS A 64 -15.69 22.62 -15.87
N ASN A 65 -15.80 22.58 -17.22
CA ASN A 65 -17.06 22.72 -17.96
C ASN A 65 -17.70 21.36 -18.32
N LEU A 66 -17.10 20.23 -17.97
CA LEU A 66 -17.64 18.90 -18.27
C LEU A 66 -19.05 18.73 -17.71
N THR A 67 -19.96 18.24 -18.57
CA THR A 67 -21.34 17.94 -18.20
C THR A 67 -21.49 16.50 -17.66
N ALA A 68 -22.64 16.18 -17.06
CA ALA A 68 -22.98 14.83 -16.67
C ALA A 68 -22.98 13.85 -17.86
N VAL A 69 -23.32 14.32 -19.04
CA VAL A 69 -23.28 13.55 -20.29
C VAL A 69 -21.84 13.20 -20.66
N ASP A 70 -20.92 14.18 -20.55
CA ASP A 70 -19.50 13.97 -20.87
C ASP A 70 -18.86 12.95 -19.90
N VAL A 71 -19.13 13.07 -18.60
CA VAL A 71 -18.64 12.11 -17.62
C VAL A 71 -19.20 10.72 -17.86
N SER A 72 -20.49 10.60 -18.20
CA SER A 72 -21.10 9.32 -18.54
C SER A 72 -20.49 8.70 -19.79
N ARG A 73 -20.20 9.51 -20.81
CA ARG A 73 -19.51 9.09 -22.04
C ARG A 73 -18.07 8.63 -21.75
N TYR A 74 -17.32 9.40 -20.97
CA TYR A 74 -15.97 8.99 -20.54
C TYR A 74 -15.99 7.60 -19.87
N ILE A 75 -16.96 7.36 -18.99
CA ILE A 75 -17.13 6.08 -18.32
C ILE A 75 -17.42 4.97 -19.32
N SER A 76 -18.35 5.18 -20.24
CA SER A 76 -18.76 4.16 -21.21
C SER A 76 -17.68 3.85 -22.25
N GLU A 77 -16.97 4.86 -22.73
CA GLU A 77 -15.97 4.69 -23.80
C GLU A 77 -14.61 4.24 -23.24
N ARG A 78 -14.18 4.85 -22.15
CA ARG A 78 -12.81 4.72 -21.65
C ARG A 78 -12.69 3.76 -20.46
N LEU A 79 -13.71 3.68 -19.63
CA LEU A 79 -13.70 2.89 -18.41
C LEU A 79 -14.53 1.60 -18.50
N SER A 80 -15.16 1.32 -19.66
CA SER A 80 -15.85 0.06 -19.89
C SER A 80 -14.87 -1.12 -19.81
N GLY A 81 -15.25 -2.17 -19.06
CA GLY A 81 -14.43 -3.36 -18.89
C GLY A 81 -13.35 -3.28 -17.81
N ILE A 82 -13.14 -2.12 -17.16
CA ILE A 82 -12.28 -2.06 -15.97
C ILE A 82 -13.00 -2.64 -14.75
N ARG A 83 -12.21 -3.05 -13.75
CA ARG A 83 -12.77 -3.59 -12.51
C ARG A 83 -13.59 -2.54 -11.76
N ALA A 84 -14.73 -2.94 -11.17
CA ALA A 84 -15.60 -2.07 -10.39
C ALA A 84 -14.85 -1.24 -9.32
N THR A 85 -13.87 -1.85 -8.64
CA THR A 85 -13.03 -1.15 -7.66
C THR A 85 -12.20 -0.02 -8.28
N SER A 86 -11.66 -0.23 -9.48
CA SER A 86 -10.89 0.79 -10.21
C SER A 86 -11.80 1.90 -10.72
N LEU A 87 -13.00 1.56 -11.22
CA LEU A 87 -14.00 2.52 -11.62
C LEU A 87 -14.44 3.40 -10.43
N ASN A 88 -14.78 2.78 -9.30
CA ASN A 88 -15.19 3.51 -8.10
C ASN A 88 -14.09 4.43 -7.57
N ARG A 89 -12.82 4.02 -7.64
CA ARG A 89 -11.70 4.89 -7.30
C ARG A 89 -11.62 6.12 -8.20
N LYS A 90 -11.72 5.93 -9.52
CA LYS A 90 -11.75 7.06 -10.48
C LYS A 90 -12.94 7.99 -10.24
N LEU A 91 -14.13 7.44 -10.02
CA LEU A 91 -15.32 8.22 -9.66
C LEU A 91 -15.13 9.02 -8.37
N SER A 92 -14.43 8.47 -7.37
CA SER A 92 -14.10 9.20 -6.14
C SER A 92 -13.17 10.38 -6.42
N THR A 93 -12.19 10.22 -7.33
CA THR A 93 -11.33 11.33 -7.80
C THR A 93 -12.16 12.43 -8.46
N LEU A 94 -13.03 12.05 -9.40
CA LEU A 94 -13.87 13.03 -10.13
C LEU A 94 -14.81 13.80 -9.19
N ARG A 95 -15.53 13.10 -8.29
CA ARG A 95 -16.40 13.74 -7.30
C ARG A 95 -15.63 14.72 -6.40
N ARG A 96 -14.43 14.35 -6.00
CA ARG A 96 -13.60 15.23 -5.17
C ARG A 96 -13.15 16.47 -5.94
N TYR A 97 -12.76 16.31 -7.19
CA TYR A 97 -12.36 17.39 -8.07
C TYR A 97 -13.54 18.36 -8.34
N PHE A 98 -14.70 17.86 -8.74
CA PHE A 98 -15.87 18.71 -9.00
C PHE A 98 -16.40 19.34 -7.69
N GLY A 99 -16.37 18.64 -6.58
CA GLY A 99 -16.69 19.19 -5.27
C GLY A 99 -15.73 20.32 -4.86
N TRP A 100 -14.45 20.23 -5.21
CA TRP A 100 -13.50 21.32 -5.02
C TRP A 100 -13.83 22.52 -5.91
N LEU A 101 -14.11 22.33 -7.20
CA LEU A 101 -14.53 23.42 -8.11
C LEU A 101 -15.80 24.13 -7.61
N ILE A 102 -16.76 23.41 -7.05
CA ILE A 102 -17.96 23.99 -6.45
C ILE A 102 -17.59 24.85 -5.23
N ARG A 103 -16.73 24.37 -4.34
CA ARG A 103 -16.25 25.16 -3.18
C ARG A 103 -15.48 26.40 -3.59
N GLN A 104 -14.76 26.36 -4.72
CA GLN A 104 -14.06 27.52 -5.30
C GLN A 104 -14.98 28.47 -6.08
N GLY A 105 -16.29 28.19 -6.13
CA GLY A 105 -17.25 29.01 -6.90
C GLY A 105 -17.06 28.93 -8.43
N GLN A 106 -16.25 28.00 -8.93
CA GLN A 106 -15.96 27.84 -10.35
C GLN A 106 -17.05 27.05 -11.11
N ARG A 107 -17.92 26.35 -10.37
CA ARG A 107 -19.14 25.72 -10.93
C ARG A 107 -20.22 25.56 -9.85
N MET A 108 -21.46 25.29 -10.31
CA MET A 108 -22.65 25.25 -9.46
C MET A 108 -23.17 23.82 -9.23
N ASP A 109 -22.79 22.85 -10.06
CA ASP A 109 -23.33 21.49 -10.06
C ASP A 109 -22.22 20.43 -10.03
N ASP A 110 -22.56 19.22 -9.57
CA ASP A 110 -21.69 18.04 -9.63
C ASP A 110 -22.10 17.12 -10.80
N PRO A 111 -21.32 17.04 -11.89
CA PRO A 111 -21.62 16.20 -13.03
C PRO A 111 -21.55 14.69 -12.70
N CYS A 112 -20.99 14.32 -11.53
CA CYS A 112 -20.97 12.94 -11.06
C CYS A 112 -22.15 12.58 -10.15
N GLY A 113 -23.03 13.53 -9.81
CA GLY A 113 -24.08 13.38 -8.79
C GLY A 113 -25.04 12.22 -9.07
N GLN A 114 -25.41 11.99 -10.32
CA GLN A 114 -26.32 10.90 -10.72
C GLN A 114 -25.62 9.57 -11.04
N ILE A 115 -24.28 9.52 -11.05
CA ILE A 115 -23.54 8.33 -11.42
C ILE A 115 -23.44 7.41 -10.21
N LYS A 116 -24.06 6.23 -10.30
CA LYS A 116 -23.98 5.21 -9.24
C LYS A 116 -22.63 4.51 -9.24
N THR A 117 -22.14 4.22 -8.05
CA THR A 117 -20.94 3.38 -7.89
C THR A 117 -21.20 1.96 -8.37
N ALA A 118 -20.26 1.36 -9.07
CA ALA A 118 -20.37 -0.01 -9.53
C ALA A 118 -20.35 -0.98 -8.32
N ARG A 119 -21.26 -1.96 -8.29
CA ARG A 119 -21.20 -3.02 -7.29
C ARG A 119 -19.94 -3.86 -7.50
N ALA A 120 -19.01 -3.77 -6.58
CA ALA A 120 -17.89 -4.69 -6.52
C ALA A 120 -18.36 -5.97 -5.83
N PRO A 121 -18.11 -7.17 -6.41
CA PRO A 121 -18.39 -8.40 -5.70
C PRO A 121 -17.59 -8.41 -4.38
N ALA A 122 -18.24 -8.79 -3.28
CA ALA A 122 -17.57 -8.98 -2.00
C ALA A 122 -16.51 -10.07 -2.19
N ARG A 123 -15.25 -9.67 -2.20
CA ARG A 123 -14.13 -10.60 -2.17
C ARG A 123 -13.69 -10.74 -0.73
N PHE A 124 -13.99 -11.88 -0.12
CA PHE A 124 -13.31 -12.27 1.10
C PHE A 124 -11.84 -12.55 0.72
N PRO A 125 -10.88 -11.77 1.22
CA PRO A 125 -9.47 -12.05 0.95
C PRO A 125 -9.17 -13.45 1.47
N LYS A 126 -8.66 -14.35 0.63
CA LYS A 126 -8.13 -15.62 1.11
C LYS A 126 -6.87 -15.31 1.90
N ALA A 127 -6.90 -15.51 3.22
CA ALA A 127 -5.72 -15.52 4.06
C ALA A 127 -5.09 -16.92 3.98
N PRO A 128 -3.77 -17.05 3.87
CA PRO A 128 -3.11 -18.34 4.00
C PRO A 128 -3.32 -18.90 5.42
N SER A 129 -3.46 -20.21 5.55
CA SER A 129 -3.46 -20.88 6.86
C SER A 129 -2.08 -20.79 7.53
N GLU A 130 -1.99 -21.08 8.83
CA GLU A 130 -0.72 -21.11 9.55
C GLU A 130 0.26 -22.08 8.91
N ALA A 131 -0.18 -23.29 8.55
CA ALA A 131 0.65 -24.26 7.85
C ALA A 131 1.17 -23.74 6.49
N GLN A 132 0.34 -23.00 5.74
CA GLN A 132 0.76 -22.36 4.49
C GLN A 132 1.76 -21.23 4.74
N VAL A 133 1.61 -20.48 5.82
CA VAL A 133 2.59 -19.45 6.21
C VAL A 133 3.90 -20.10 6.62
N GLU A 134 3.89 -21.16 7.41
CA GLU A 134 5.11 -21.90 7.77
C GLU A 134 5.86 -22.42 6.53
N ALA A 135 5.13 -23.02 5.58
CA ALA A 135 5.72 -23.46 4.31
C ALA A 135 6.30 -22.29 3.48
N LEU A 136 5.62 -21.14 3.46
CA LEU A 136 6.09 -19.91 2.82
C LEU A 136 7.38 -19.40 3.46
N LEU A 137 7.43 -19.38 4.79
CA LEU A 137 8.59 -18.92 5.54
C LEU A 137 9.77 -19.88 5.41
N ALA A 138 9.56 -21.17 5.21
CA ALA A 138 10.59 -22.17 4.98
C ALA A 138 11.15 -22.19 3.56
N ALA A 139 10.47 -21.59 2.58
CA ALA A 139 10.82 -21.67 1.17
C ALA A 139 12.11 -20.95 0.74
N PRO A 140 12.55 -19.82 1.35
CA PRO A 140 13.78 -19.14 0.94
C PRO A 140 15.04 -19.97 1.25
N PRO A 141 16.04 -20.06 0.32
CA PRO A 141 17.31 -20.76 0.55
C PRO A 141 18.21 -19.93 1.47
N ILE A 142 18.29 -20.31 2.74
CA ILE A 142 19.01 -19.55 3.79
C ILE A 142 20.54 -19.65 3.70
N ASP A 143 21.07 -20.50 2.86
CA ASP A 143 22.47 -20.66 2.54
C ASP A 143 23.01 -19.59 1.57
N THR A 144 22.13 -18.82 0.96
CA THR A 144 22.50 -17.70 0.09
C THR A 144 22.24 -16.36 0.75
N PRO A 145 23.07 -15.32 0.51
CA PRO A 145 22.84 -14.00 1.09
C PRO A 145 21.48 -13.40 0.75
N LEU A 146 21.01 -13.55 -0.49
CA LEU A 146 19.71 -13.04 -0.90
C LEU A 146 18.55 -13.87 -0.32
N GLY A 147 18.73 -15.18 -0.17
CA GLY A 147 17.73 -16.05 0.41
C GLY A 147 17.55 -15.79 1.91
N LEU A 148 18.65 -15.59 2.65
CA LEU A 148 18.58 -15.23 4.07
C LEU A 148 17.93 -13.85 4.26
N ARG A 149 18.20 -12.87 3.40
CA ARG A 149 17.47 -11.60 3.35
C ARG A 149 15.97 -11.83 3.15
N ASP A 150 15.61 -12.63 2.16
CA ASP A 150 14.22 -12.88 1.77
C ASP A 150 13.46 -13.59 2.90
N LYS A 151 14.10 -14.58 3.53
CA LYS A 151 13.59 -15.24 4.75
C LYS A 151 13.30 -14.22 5.84
N THR A 152 14.27 -13.38 6.14
CA THR A 152 14.13 -12.36 7.19
C THR A 152 13.02 -11.36 6.90
N MET A 153 12.85 -10.96 5.63
CA MET A 153 11.76 -10.06 5.23
C MET A 153 10.39 -10.71 5.42
N LEU A 154 10.24 -11.99 5.06
CA LEU A 154 9.00 -12.74 5.23
C LEU A 154 8.67 -12.96 6.72
N GLU A 155 9.66 -13.32 7.52
CA GLU A 155 9.49 -13.45 8.98
C GLU A 155 9.05 -12.11 9.60
N LEU A 156 9.77 -11.03 9.30
CA LEU A 156 9.49 -9.74 9.89
C LEU A 156 8.11 -9.20 9.52
N ILE A 157 7.70 -9.31 8.24
CA ILE A 157 6.37 -8.81 7.83
C ILE A 157 5.24 -9.64 8.44
N TYR A 158 5.40 -10.96 8.56
CA TYR A 158 4.40 -11.81 9.18
C TYR A 158 4.35 -11.61 10.69
N ALA A 159 5.49 -11.55 11.38
CA ALA A 159 5.54 -11.38 12.82
C ALA A 159 5.07 -9.99 13.29
N SER A 160 5.25 -8.95 12.49
CA SER A 160 4.96 -7.57 12.89
C SER A 160 3.71 -6.97 12.24
N GLY A 161 3.19 -7.62 11.20
CA GLY A 161 2.09 -7.07 10.41
C GLY A 161 2.42 -5.73 9.72
N LEU A 162 3.67 -5.44 9.44
CA LEU A 162 4.10 -4.21 8.75
C LEU A 162 3.46 -4.06 7.38
N ARG A 163 3.26 -2.81 6.93
CA ARG A 163 2.97 -2.54 5.52
C ARG A 163 4.23 -2.76 4.68
N VAL A 164 4.06 -3.17 3.42
CA VAL A 164 5.23 -3.37 2.53
C VAL A 164 6.13 -2.14 2.43
N SER A 165 5.55 -0.93 2.39
CA SER A 165 6.30 0.32 2.36
C SER A 165 7.09 0.56 3.64
N GLU A 166 6.55 0.18 4.79
CA GLU A 166 7.22 0.27 6.09
C GLU A 166 8.38 -0.73 6.16
N LEU A 167 8.18 -1.97 5.72
CA LEU A 167 9.21 -3.01 5.69
C LEU A 167 10.41 -2.61 4.81
N ILE A 168 10.16 -2.24 3.55
CA ILE A 168 11.24 -1.90 2.61
C ILE A 168 11.92 -0.57 2.92
N GLY A 169 11.19 0.36 3.55
CA GLY A 169 11.71 1.66 3.99
C GLY A 169 12.35 1.65 5.37
N LEU A 170 12.44 0.47 6.02
CA LEU A 170 13.00 0.37 7.37
C LEU A 170 14.48 0.72 7.36
N ARG A 171 14.89 1.65 8.22
CA ARG A 171 16.27 2.09 8.39
C ARG A 171 16.91 1.45 9.61
N MET A 172 18.23 1.32 9.61
CA MET A 172 18.99 0.73 10.73
C MET A 172 18.68 1.42 12.06
N VAL A 173 18.58 2.74 12.07
CA VAL A 173 18.26 3.56 13.27
C VAL A 173 16.86 3.26 13.83
N ASN A 174 15.98 2.66 13.05
CA ASN A 174 14.61 2.35 13.44
C ASN A 174 14.42 0.93 14.00
N VAL A 175 15.51 0.16 14.14
CA VAL A 175 15.48 -1.21 14.63
C VAL A 175 16.15 -1.31 15.99
N SER A 176 15.45 -1.82 16.98
CA SER A 176 16.01 -2.17 18.28
C SER A 176 16.04 -3.69 18.42
N LEU A 177 17.23 -4.29 18.25
CA LEU A 177 17.40 -5.74 18.43
C LEU A 177 17.26 -6.16 19.90
N THR A 178 17.68 -5.31 20.83
CA THR A 178 17.58 -5.58 22.27
C THR A 178 16.14 -5.51 22.78
N GLU A 179 15.33 -4.59 22.24
CA GLU A 179 13.93 -4.45 22.66
C GLU A 179 12.96 -5.30 21.83
N GLY A 180 13.38 -5.87 20.69
CA GLY A 180 12.50 -6.61 19.80
C GLY A 180 11.44 -5.73 19.14
N LEU A 181 11.78 -4.47 18.83
CA LEU A 181 10.87 -3.45 18.30
C LEU A 181 11.41 -2.81 17.03
N VAL A 182 10.52 -2.46 16.13
CA VAL A 182 10.80 -1.53 15.03
C VAL A 182 9.95 -0.28 15.16
N ARG A 183 10.55 0.88 14.82
CA ARG A 183 9.86 2.16 14.70
C ARG A 183 9.47 2.38 13.25
N VAL A 184 8.22 2.67 12.99
CA VAL A 184 7.73 2.94 11.64
C VAL A 184 6.86 4.19 11.60
N THR A 185 6.95 4.92 10.49
CA THR A 185 6.15 6.12 10.24
C THR A 185 4.94 5.75 9.38
N GLY A 186 3.76 6.02 9.87
CA GLY A 186 2.48 5.76 9.21
C GLY A 186 1.94 6.93 8.40
N LYS A 187 0.65 6.88 8.06
CA LYS A 187 -0.06 7.98 7.40
C LYS A 187 -0.09 9.23 8.30
N GLY A 188 0.22 10.40 7.71
CA GLY A 188 0.25 11.68 8.45
C GLY A 188 1.46 11.84 9.35
N ASP A 189 2.57 11.20 8.97
CA ASP A 189 3.87 11.29 9.67
C ASP A 189 3.84 10.83 11.15
N LYS A 190 2.82 10.02 11.49
CA LYS A 190 2.68 9.46 12.84
C LYS A 190 3.59 8.25 12.99
N GLU A 191 4.52 8.30 13.93
CA GLU A 191 5.36 7.17 14.27
C GLU A 191 4.62 6.16 15.16
N ARG A 192 5.01 4.89 15.09
CA ARG A 192 4.60 3.87 16.03
C ARG A 192 5.68 2.81 16.23
N LEU A 193 5.67 2.18 17.38
CA LEU A 193 6.52 1.04 17.69
C LEU A 193 5.75 -0.25 17.44
N VAL A 194 6.40 -1.22 16.80
CA VAL A 194 5.82 -2.51 16.44
C VAL A 194 6.72 -3.63 16.94
N PRO A 195 6.24 -4.53 17.82
CA PRO A 195 6.98 -5.72 18.23
C PRO A 195 7.06 -6.72 17.09
N TYR A 196 8.14 -7.53 17.06
CA TYR A 196 8.33 -8.54 16.02
C TYR A 196 8.66 -9.94 16.54
N GLY A 197 8.67 -10.16 17.87
CA GLY A 197 8.90 -11.47 18.47
C GLY A 197 10.33 -11.98 18.35
N GLN A 198 10.59 -13.11 19.03
CA GLN A 198 11.94 -13.67 19.13
C GLN A 198 12.42 -14.30 17.82
N GLU A 199 11.55 -15.03 17.14
CA GLU A 199 11.90 -15.73 15.90
C GLU A 199 12.31 -14.75 14.80
N ALA A 200 11.51 -13.70 14.56
CA ALA A 200 11.88 -12.65 13.59
C ALA A 200 13.16 -11.90 14.03
N GLY A 201 13.36 -11.73 15.35
CA GLY A 201 14.59 -11.14 15.91
C GLY A 201 15.82 -11.99 15.62
N HIS A 202 15.72 -13.31 15.76
CA HIS A 202 16.78 -14.25 15.39
C HIS A 202 17.18 -14.10 13.92
N TRP A 203 16.21 -14.16 13.00
CA TRP A 203 16.48 -14.03 11.56
C TRP A 203 17.02 -12.65 11.19
N LEU A 204 16.51 -11.59 11.84
CA LEU A 204 17.00 -10.24 11.61
C LEU A 204 18.44 -10.05 12.04
N THR A 205 18.81 -10.55 13.21
CA THR A 205 20.19 -10.54 13.72
C THR A 205 21.13 -11.29 12.79
N ARG A 206 20.75 -12.50 12.40
CA ARG A 206 21.51 -13.34 11.51
C ARG A 206 21.71 -12.68 10.13
N TYR A 207 20.66 -12.12 9.56
CA TYR A 207 20.75 -11.37 8.28
C TYR A 207 21.71 -10.18 8.37
N LEU A 208 21.59 -9.39 9.43
CA LEU A 208 22.43 -8.19 9.60
C LEU A 208 23.91 -8.53 9.76
N GLN A 209 24.23 -9.65 10.39
CA GLN A 209 25.59 -10.08 10.65
C GLN A 209 26.19 -10.87 9.49
N GLU A 210 25.47 -11.82 8.91
CA GLU A 210 26.01 -12.78 7.95
C GLU A 210 25.81 -12.33 6.50
N SER A 211 24.65 -11.79 6.17
CA SER A 211 24.22 -11.65 4.78
C SER A 211 24.28 -10.22 4.25
N ARG A 212 23.79 -9.26 5.04
CA ARG A 212 23.74 -7.85 4.63
C ARG A 212 25.14 -7.29 4.26
N PRO A 213 26.22 -7.55 5.00
CA PRO A 213 27.56 -7.10 4.64
C PRO A 213 28.02 -7.66 3.28
N LEU A 214 27.72 -8.93 2.99
CA LEU A 214 28.05 -9.58 1.72
C LEU A 214 27.30 -8.94 0.55
N ILE A 215 26.00 -8.65 0.69
CA ILE A 215 25.21 -7.98 -0.33
C ILE A 215 25.70 -6.55 -0.58
N LEU A 216 26.10 -5.85 0.47
CA LEU A 216 26.64 -4.50 0.36
C LEU A 216 28.01 -4.46 -0.34
N GLY A 217 28.87 -5.48 -0.15
CA GLY A 217 30.19 -5.52 -0.77
C GLY A 217 31.02 -4.27 -0.44
N GLY A 218 31.01 -3.81 0.83
CA GLY A 218 31.70 -2.61 1.30
C GLY A 218 30.96 -1.29 1.09
N ARG A 219 29.80 -1.28 0.42
CA ARG A 219 28.98 -0.06 0.25
C ARG A 219 28.23 0.27 1.52
N LEU A 220 27.94 1.56 1.74
CA LEU A 220 27.15 2.04 2.85
C LEU A 220 25.67 2.16 2.43
N ALA A 221 24.76 1.77 3.32
CA ALA A 221 23.33 1.98 3.16
C ALA A 221 22.64 2.09 4.53
N ASP A 222 21.71 3.01 4.64
CA ASP A 222 20.87 3.17 5.84
C ASP A 222 19.74 2.14 5.90
N ALA A 223 19.31 1.63 4.72
CA ALA A 223 18.23 0.66 4.64
C ALA A 223 18.61 -0.65 5.33
N VAL A 224 17.69 -1.22 6.10
CA VAL A 224 17.84 -2.56 6.66
C VAL A 224 17.92 -3.58 5.53
N PHE A 225 16.92 -3.58 4.65
CA PHE A 225 16.85 -4.51 3.52
C PHE A 225 17.36 -3.86 2.24
N VAL A 226 18.39 -4.48 1.68
CA VAL A 226 19.06 -3.97 0.48
C VAL A 226 18.83 -4.89 -0.72
N GLY A 227 18.74 -4.31 -1.90
CA GLY A 227 18.65 -5.03 -3.17
C GLY A 227 19.96 -5.72 -3.53
N GLN A 228 19.93 -6.56 -4.57
CA GLN A 228 21.09 -7.33 -5.03
C GLN A 228 22.34 -6.48 -5.30
N HIS A 229 22.17 -5.21 -5.67
CA HIS A 229 23.27 -4.28 -5.95
C HIS A 229 23.49 -3.27 -4.81
N GLY A 230 22.99 -3.55 -3.59
CA GLY A 230 23.14 -2.69 -2.41
C GLY A 230 22.22 -1.47 -2.38
N GLY A 231 21.41 -1.22 -3.40
CA GLY A 231 20.41 -0.16 -3.42
C GLY A 231 19.14 -0.51 -2.64
N ALA A 232 18.23 0.47 -2.50
CA ALA A 232 16.96 0.27 -1.82
C ALA A 232 16.08 -0.77 -2.53
N MET A 233 15.34 -1.54 -1.75
CA MET A 233 14.35 -2.50 -2.26
C MET A 233 13.12 -1.78 -2.78
N THR A 234 12.53 -2.28 -3.88
CA THR A 234 11.26 -1.77 -4.42
C THR A 234 10.07 -2.60 -3.93
N ARG A 235 8.91 -1.96 -3.82
CA ARG A 235 7.64 -2.67 -3.52
C ARG A 235 7.34 -3.75 -4.55
N GLN A 236 7.61 -3.47 -5.83
CA GLN A 236 7.37 -4.41 -6.93
C GLN A 236 8.24 -5.66 -6.80
N TYR A 237 9.52 -5.50 -6.47
CA TYR A 237 10.41 -6.64 -6.25
C TYR A 237 9.92 -7.51 -5.08
N PHE A 238 9.53 -6.92 -3.96
CA PHE A 238 8.99 -7.68 -2.82
C PHE A 238 7.68 -8.42 -3.17
N TRP A 239 6.82 -7.83 -4.01
CA TRP A 239 5.64 -8.51 -4.53
C TRP A 239 5.98 -9.75 -5.37
N GLN A 240 6.98 -9.64 -6.24
CA GLN A 240 7.47 -10.76 -7.05
C GLN A 240 8.08 -11.85 -6.17
N LEU A 241 8.83 -11.45 -5.14
CA LEU A 241 9.44 -12.33 -4.16
C LEU A 241 8.39 -13.17 -3.42
N ILE A 242 7.36 -12.55 -2.84
CA ILE A 242 6.26 -13.27 -2.18
C ILE A 242 5.59 -14.23 -3.17
N GLY A 243 5.30 -13.80 -4.39
CA GLY A 243 4.66 -14.66 -5.39
C GLY A 243 5.51 -15.86 -5.80
N ARG A 244 6.83 -15.73 -5.81
CA ARG A 244 7.78 -16.82 -6.07
C ARG A 244 7.76 -17.85 -4.95
N TYR A 245 7.90 -17.41 -3.69
CA TYR A 245 7.92 -18.31 -2.54
C TYR A 245 6.55 -18.90 -2.22
N ALA A 246 5.46 -18.18 -2.47
CA ALA A 246 4.10 -18.72 -2.33
C ALA A 246 3.87 -19.91 -3.27
N ARG A 247 4.33 -19.82 -4.52
CA ARG A 247 4.27 -20.96 -5.47
C ARG A 247 5.14 -22.12 -5.02
N ALA A 248 6.36 -21.86 -4.54
CA ALA A 248 7.23 -22.91 -4.01
C ALA A 248 6.64 -23.59 -2.77
N ALA A 249 5.89 -22.86 -1.95
CA ALA A 249 5.18 -23.35 -0.78
C ALA A 249 3.82 -24.03 -1.10
N GLY A 250 3.46 -24.22 -2.38
CA GLY A 250 2.22 -24.85 -2.77
C GLY A 250 0.95 -24.02 -2.51
N ILE A 251 1.06 -22.69 -2.37
CA ILE A 251 -0.08 -21.80 -2.20
C ILE A 251 -0.71 -21.52 -3.57
N ASP A 252 -1.91 -22.02 -3.80
CA ASP A 252 -2.63 -22.03 -5.07
C ASP A 252 -3.32 -20.72 -5.46
N PHE A 253 -3.28 -19.72 -4.58
CA PHE A 253 -3.88 -18.41 -4.82
C PHE A 253 -2.83 -17.30 -4.81
N LYS A 254 -3.16 -16.16 -5.42
CA LYS A 254 -2.26 -15.00 -5.48
C LYS A 254 -2.09 -14.37 -4.10
N LEU A 255 -1.01 -14.71 -3.42
CA LEU A 255 -0.63 -14.08 -2.16
C LEU A 255 0.03 -12.71 -2.41
N SER A 256 -0.27 -11.76 -1.54
CA SER A 256 0.27 -10.40 -1.57
C SER A 256 0.84 -10.01 -0.21
N PRO A 257 1.69 -8.97 -0.11
CA PRO A 257 2.11 -8.43 1.18
C PRO A 257 0.93 -8.05 2.09
N HIS A 258 -0.13 -7.51 1.49
CA HIS A 258 -1.36 -7.21 2.22
C HIS A 258 -2.07 -8.49 2.72
N GLY A 259 -2.08 -9.55 1.91
CA GLY A 259 -2.60 -10.86 2.32
C GLY A 259 -1.84 -11.48 3.48
N LEU A 260 -0.51 -11.32 3.51
CA LEU A 260 0.31 -11.81 4.63
C LEU A 260 0.09 -10.98 5.91
N ARG A 261 -0.06 -9.66 5.79
CA ARG A 261 -0.48 -8.81 6.90
C ARG A 261 -1.91 -9.15 7.40
N HIS A 262 -2.80 -9.52 6.49
CA HIS A 262 -4.14 -9.99 6.87
C HIS A 262 -4.08 -11.34 7.61
N ALA A 263 -3.20 -12.25 7.19
CA ALA A 263 -2.93 -13.50 7.90
C ALA A 263 -2.44 -13.23 9.33
N PHE A 264 -1.46 -12.31 9.52
CA PHE A 264 -1.04 -11.87 10.85
C PHE A 264 -2.23 -11.47 11.73
N ALA A 265 -3.11 -10.60 11.22
CA ALA A 265 -4.28 -10.14 11.99
C ALA A 265 -5.24 -11.30 12.32
N THR A 266 -5.54 -12.15 11.33
CA THR A 266 -6.47 -13.28 11.48
C THR A 266 -5.94 -14.32 12.46
N HIS A 267 -4.65 -14.65 12.37
CA HIS A 267 -4.04 -15.64 13.26
C HIS A 267 -3.97 -15.13 14.71
N LEU A 268 -3.63 -13.86 14.93
CA LEU A 268 -3.73 -13.27 16.28
C LEU A 268 -5.16 -13.38 16.86
N LEU A 269 -6.19 -13.07 16.07
CA LEU A 269 -7.58 -13.19 16.50
C LEU A 269 -7.95 -14.66 16.79
N ASN A 270 -7.51 -15.60 15.97
CA ASN A 270 -7.75 -17.04 16.16
C ASN A 270 -7.09 -17.55 17.45
N HIS A 271 -5.95 -16.96 17.84
CA HIS A 271 -5.26 -17.24 19.10
C HIS A 271 -5.78 -16.40 20.29
N GLY A 272 -6.94 -15.79 20.16
CA GLY A 272 -7.64 -15.14 21.27
C GLY A 272 -7.23 -13.69 21.55
N ALA A 273 -6.46 -13.05 20.65
CA ALA A 273 -6.22 -11.60 20.77
C ALA A 273 -7.53 -10.82 20.56
N ASP A 274 -7.77 -9.80 21.36
CA ASP A 274 -8.91 -8.92 21.14
C ASP A 274 -8.70 -8.03 19.89
N LEU A 275 -9.80 -7.67 19.23
CA LEU A 275 -9.77 -6.89 17.99
C LEU A 275 -9.08 -5.53 18.17
N ARG A 276 -9.23 -4.90 19.33
CA ARG A 276 -8.62 -3.59 19.63
C ARG A 276 -7.10 -3.71 19.75
N ALA A 277 -6.61 -4.80 20.35
CA ALA A 277 -5.18 -5.10 20.42
C ALA A 277 -4.58 -5.30 19.03
N VAL A 278 -5.25 -6.05 18.17
CA VAL A 278 -4.83 -6.25 16.77
C VAL A 278 -4.84 -4.92 15.99
N GLN A 279 -5.86 -4.09 16.16
CA GLN A 279 -5.91 -2.76 15.54
C GLN A 279 -4.77 -1.84 16.01
N MET A 280 -4.38 -1.91 17.28
CA MET A 280 -3.24 -1.16 17.82
C MET A 280 -1.91 -1.63 17.19
N LEU A 281 -1.67 -2.94 17.10
CA LEU A 281 -0.49 -3.50 16.44
C LEU A 281 -0.41 -3.09 14.96
N LEU A 282 -1.55 -3.07 14.27
CA LEU A 282 -1.63 -2.68 12.87
C LEU A 282 -1.52 -1.16 12.64
N GLY A 283 -1.67 -0.33 13.68
CA GLY A 283 -1.62 1.14 13.58
C GLY A 283 -2.79 1.72 12.80
N HIS A 284 -4.02 1.38 13.20
CA HIS A 284 -5.22 2.02 12.69
C HIS A 284 -5.39 3.40 13.34
N ALA A 285 -5.64 4.43 12.53
CA ALA A 285 -5.50 5.86 12.89
C ALA A 285 -6.48 6.39 13.94
N ASP A 286 -7.56 5.69 14.25
CA ASP A 286 -8.63 6.18 15.14
C ASP A 286 -8.38 5.93 16.64
N ILE A 287 -7.26 5.32 17.00
CA ILE A 287 -6.91 5.09 18.40
C ILE A 287 -5.78 6.05 18.76
N SER A 288 -6.07 6.99 19.65
CA SER A 288 -5.22 8.09 20.10
C SER A 288 -3.73 7.71 20.21
N THR A 289 -2.94 8.29 19.32
CA THR A 289 -1.51 7.97 19.09
C THR A 289 -0.60 8.37 20.27
N THR A 290 -1.09 9.15 21.21
CA THR A 290 -0.30 9.68 22.33
C THR A 290 0.04 8.63 23.40
N GLN A 291 -0.71 7.52 23.47
CA GLN A 291 -0.49 6.48 24.49
C GLN A 291 0.58 5.43 24.10
N VAL A 292 1.01 5.37 22.84
CA VAL A 292 1.90 4.31 22.34
C VAL A 292 3.37 4.49 22.77
N TYR A 293 3.76 5.67 23.27
CA TYR A 293 5.14 5.97 23.64
C TYR A 293 5.51 5.71 25.10
N THR A 294 4.55 5.37 25.94
CA THR A 294 4.84 5.07 27.35
C THR A 294 5.46 3.66 27.46
N HIS A 295 6.33 3.46 28.43
CA HIS A 295 6.95 2.16 28.72
C HIS A 295 5.86 1.08 28.96
N VAL A 296 4.79 1.43 29.64
CA VAL A 296 3.64 0.55 29.92
C VAL A 296 2.92 0.10 28.64
N ALA A 297 2.77 1.00 27.66
CA ALA A 297 2.14 0.64 26.39
C ALA A 297 3.02 -0.30 25.55
N ARG A 298 4.35 -0.12 25.57
CA ARG A 298 5.30 -1.03 24.88
C ARG A 298 5.24 -2.44 25.47
N ASP A 299 5.28 -2.56 26.77
CA ASP A 299 5.25 -3.86 27.47
C ASP A 299 3.90 -4.56 27.26
N ARG A 300 2.81 -3.81 27.18
CA ARG A 300 1.50 -4.35 26.82
C ARG A 300 1.47 -4.90 25.39
N LEU A 301 2.01 -4.18 24.42
CA LEU A 301 2.07 -4.63 23.02
C LEU A 301 2.94 -5.88 22.87
N LYS A 302 4.10 -5.94 23.56
CA LYS A 302 4.96 -7.12 23.58
C LYS A 302 4.26 -8.32 24.19
N ARG A 303 3.56 -8.15 25.31
CA ARG A 303 2.81 -9.24 25.96
C ARG A 303 1.69 -9.75 25.07
N ILE A 304 0.90 -8.90 24.47
CA ILE A 304 -0.16 -9.30 23.54
C ILE A 304 0.44 -10.09 22.37
N HIS A 305 1.54 -9.58 21.79
CA HIS A 305 2.23 -10.27 20.71
C HIS A 305 2.73 -11.65 21.18
N ALA A 306 3.44 -11.72 22.30
CA ALA A 306 4.00 -12.96 22.85
C ALA A 306 2.94 -14.00 23.25
N GLN A 307 1.74 -13.55 23.66
CA GLN A 307 0.67 -14.46 24.06
C GLN A 307 -0.13 -15.03 22.88
N HIS A 308 -0.22 -14.30 21.78
CA HIS A 308 -1.18 -14.62 20.71
C HIS A 308 -0.56 -14.82 19.34
N HIS A 309 0.70 -14.45 19.13
CA HIS A 309 1.32 -14.66 17.82
C HIS A 309 1.93 -16.05 17.72
N PRO A 310 1.66 -16.84 16.63
CA PRO A 310 2.17 -18.21 16.48
C PRO A 310 3.71 -18.32 16.50
N ARG A 311 4.42 -17.23 16.22
CA ARG A 311 5.88 -17.14 16.19
C ARG A 311 6.42 -16.02 17.09
N ALA A 312 5.88 -15.91 18.29
CA ALA A 312 6.27 -14.92 19.29
C ALA A 312 7.69 -15.14 19.85
#